data_1194765cc11fb5c57be6ba0814cf9650
#
_entry.id   1194765cc11fb5c57be6ba0814cf9650
#
_cell.length_a   1.000
_cell.length_b   1.000
_cell.length_c   1.000
_cell.angle_alpha   90.00
_cell.angle_beta   90.00
_cell.angle_gamma   90.00
#
_symmetry.space_group_name_H-M   'P 1'
#
loop_
_entity.id
_entity.type
_entity.pdbx_description
1 polymer ?
#
loop_
_entity_poly.entity_id
_entity_poly.type
_entity_poly.pdbx_seq_one_letter_code
_entity_poly.pdbx_strand_id
1 'polypeptide(L)'
;VDDVDPAVQEYVDRMVDGLLSAGCALFPDAPAAGDAVRGETAAAPAPPAGGALTDGVSAVVAGGYERARSAVQGLDEVARQAVSEAGEEGMSGRNRAVQVRESARVQAAAVLPYTNSAAGMRLLVSSLNERSAALRRQVDETKKANGRLADRLRQAADGYGRLSGPAT
;
A
#
# COMPACT_ATOMS: atom_id res chain seq x y z
N VAL A 1 -7.51 -44.54 12.35
CA VAL A 1 -6.97 -43.20 12.14
C VAL A 1 -5.76 -43.39 11.26
N ASP A 2 -5.96 -43.17 9.95
CA ASP A 2 -4.92 -43.42 8.95
C ASP A 2 -3.76 -42.44 9.23
N ASP A 3 -2.60 -43.04 9.39
CA ASP A 3 -1.35 -42.34 9.70
C ASP A 3 -0.96 -41.54 8.44
N VAL A 4 -1.16 -40.23 8.47
CA VAL A 4 -0.71 -39.35 7.36
C VAL A 4 0.80 -39.41 7.31
N ASP A 5 1.38 -39.63 6.13
CA ASP A 5 2.83 -39.68 5.94
C ASP A 5 3.48 -38.41 6.52
N PRO A 6 4.41 -38.51 7.47
CA PRO A 6 5.08 -37.37 8.08
C PRO A 6 5.74 -36.43 7.06
N ALA A 7 6.24 -36.96 5.95
CA ALA A 7 6.84 -36.14 4.88
C ALA A 7 5.80 -35.28 4.16
N VAL A 8 4.56 -35.78 4.02
CA VAL A 8 3.45 -35.02 3.45
C VAL A 8 3.02 -33.90 4.41
N GLN A 9 2.92 -34.23 5.71
CA GLN A 9 2.60 -33.24 6.73
C GLN A 9 3.66 -32.12 6.75
N GLU A 10 4.94 -32.46 6.78
CA GLU A 10 6.03 -31.48 6.72
C GLU A 10 5.97 -30.60 5.45
N TYR A 11 5.62 -31.19 4.30
CA TYR A 11 5.43 -30.41 3.07
C TYR A 11 4.29 -29.40 3.19
N VAL A 12 3.16 -29.80 3.75
CA VAL A 12 2.00 -28.90 3.97
C VAL A 12 2.38 -27.76 4.93
N ASP A 13 3.02 -28.09 6.05
CA ASP A 13 3.44 -27.08 7.04
C ASP A 13 4.42 -26.08 6.42
N ARG A 14 5.38 -26.57 5.64
CA ARG A 14 6.33 -25.69 4.91
C ARG A 14 5.64 -24.79 3.90
N MET A 15 4.65 -25.29 3.18
CA MET A 15 3.89 -24.49 2.20
C MET A 15 2.95 -23.51 2.87
N VAL A 16 2.16 -23.92 3.87
CA VAL A 16 1.13 -23.10 4.49
C VAL A 16 1.73 -22.18 5.55
N ASP A 17 2.46 -22.71 6.51
CA ASP A 17 2.99 -21.94 7.65
C ASP A 17 4.34 -21.31 7.33
N GLY A 18 5.07 -21.83 6.36
CA GLY A 18 6.27 -21.20 5.83
C GLY A 18 5.96 -20.20 4.72
N LEU A 19 5.77 -20.68 3.50
CA LEU A 19 5.69 -19.85 2.29
C LEU A 19 4.49 -18.88 2.29
N LEU A 20 3.27 -19.37 2.57
CA LEU A 20 2.08 -18.52 2.54
C LEU A 20 2.05 -17.53 3.69
N SER A 21 2.54 -17.88 4.88
CA SER A 21 2.68 -16.96 6.01
C SER A 21 3.74 -15.88 5.76
N ALA A 22 4.88 -16.24 5.18
CA ALA A 22 5.88 -15.27 4.75
C ALA A 22 5.31 -14.29 3.71
N GLY A 23 4.47 -14.78 2.78
CA GLY A 23 3.75 -13.94 1.82
C GLY A 23 2.78 -12.96 2.48
N CYS A 24 2.08 -13.36 3.55
CA CYS A 24 1.23 -12.45 4.32
C CYS A 24 2.05 -11.34 5.02
N ALA A 25 3.26 -11.64 5.48
CA ALA A 25 4.15 -10.69 6.15
C ALA A 25 4.73 -9.61 5.21
N LEU A 26 4.56 -9.75 3.88
CA LEU A 26 4.92 -8.70 2.93
C LEU A 26 3.96 -7.50 2.94
N PHE A 27 2.79 -7.64 3.57
CA PHE A 27 1.80 -6.58 3.70
C PHE A 27 1.87 -5.96 5.10
N PRO A 28 1.59 -4.64 5.23
CA PRO A 28 1.66 -3.96 6.52
C PRO A 28 0.63 -4.51 7.52
N ASP A 29 0.98 -4.50 8.81
CA ASP A 29 0.09 -4.93 9.90
C ASP A 29 -0.94 -3.86 10.28
N ALA A 30 -0.64 -2.59 9.98
CA ALA A 30 -1.49 -1.45 10.27
C ALA A 30 -1.58 -0.53 9.03
N PRO A 31 -2.67 0.25 8.89
CA PRO A 31 -2.72 1.28 7.87
C PRO A 31 -1.56 2.25 8.08
N ALA A 32 -0.95 2.71 6.98
CA ALA A 32 -0.01 3.81 7.05
C ALA A 32 -0.70 4.96 7.79
N ALA A 33 -0.13 5.40 8.90
CA ALA A 33 -0.71 6.47 9.70
C ALA A 33 -0.74 7.75 8.85
N GLY A 34 -1.89 8.04 8.23
CA GLY A 34 -2.13 9.29 7.51
C GLY A 34 -1.97 10.53 8.41
N ASP A 35 -1.95 10.30 9.72
CA ASP A 35 -1.64 11.34 10.73
C ASP A 35 -0.18 11.79 10.72
N ALA A 36 0.76 10.99 10.19
CA ALA A 36 2.16 11.42 10.04
C ALA A 36 2.34 12.51 8.97
N VAL A 37 1.34 12.70 8.08
CA VAL A 37 1.33 13.78 7.08
C VAL A 37 0.57 15.02 7.59
N ARG A 38 -0.01 14.96 8.78
CA ARG A 38 -0.36 16.18 9.54
C ARG A 38 0.92 16.83 10.08
N GLY A 39 1.84 17.21 9.18
CA GLY A 39 2.71 18.32 9.46
C GLY A 39 1.79 19.49 9.85
N GLU A 40 1.98 20.03 11.06
CA GLU A 40 1.42 21.31 11.43
C GLU A 40 1.52 22.20 10.20
N THR A 41 0.37 22.52 9.60
CA THR A 41 0.30 23.60 8.63
C THR A 41 0.73 24.82 9.43
N ALA A 42 2.04 25.12 9.42
CA ALA A 42 2.54 26.35 9.96
C ALA A 42 1.68 27.45 9.33
N ALA A 43 0.92 28.13 10.15
CA ALA A 43 0.06 29.22 9.66
C ALA A 43 0.96 30.13 8.86
N ALA A 44 0.72 30.21 7.54
CA ALA A 44 1.51 31.08 6.68
C ALA A 44 1.50 32.48 7.30
N PRO A 45 2.66 33.13 7.46
CA PRO A 45 2.72 34.43 8.08
C PRO A 45 1.76 35.37 7.35
N ALA A 46 1.00 36.19 8.11
CA ALA A 46 0.10 37.18 7.53
C ALA A 46 0.91 38.13 6.63
N PRO A 47 0.39 38.52 5.46
CA PRO A 47 1.06 39.47 4.58
C PRO A 47 1.30 40.78 5.35
N PRO A 48 2.47 41.44 5.18
CA PRO A 48 2.77 42.69 5.86
C PRO A 48 1.73 43.78 5.49
N ALA A 49 1.23 44.48 6.50
CA ALA A 49 0.32 45.62 6.29
C ALA A 49 1.04 46.73 5.52
N GLY A 50 0.64 47.00 4.29
CA GLY A 50 1.28 47.98 3.41
C GLY A 50 0.68 49.38 3.54
N GLY A 51 1.51 50.39 3.30
CA GLY A 51 1.09 51.81 3.21
C GLY A 51 0.62 52.20 1.79
N ALA A 52 -0.03 53.33 1.65
CA ALA A 52 -0.82 53.80 0.49
C ALA A 52 -0.12 53.93 -0.90
N LEU A 53 1.18 53.76 -1.00
CA LEU A 53 1.93 53.72 -2.28
C LEU A 53 2.05 52.28 -2.87
N THR A 54 1.49 51.32 -2.21
CA THR A 54 1.69 49.92 -2.48
C THR A 54 0.43 49.17 -2.98
N ASP A 55 -0.71 49.85 -3.16
CA ASP A 55 -1.98 49.17 -3.45
C ASP A 55 -1.93 48.34 -4.73
N GLY A 56 -1.32 48.80 -5.81
CA GLY A 56 -1.17 48.04 -7.05
C GLY A 56 -0.16 46.91 -6.93
N VAL A 57 0.99 47.16 -6.30
CA VAL A 57 2.04 46.16 -6.06
C VAL A 57 1.55 45.16 -5.02
N SER A 58 0.87 45.64 -3.97
CA SER A 58 0.27 44.77 -2.94
C SER A 58 -0.79 43.85 -3.51
N ALA A 59 -1.64 44.29 -4.43
CA ALA A 59 -2.64 43.45 -5.09
C ALA A 59 -2.02 42.35 -5.95
N VAL A 60 -0.94 42.67 -6.70
CA VAL A 60 -0.21 41.65 -7.52
C VAL A 60 0.49 40.65 -6.63
N VAL A 61 1.17 41.08 -5.57
CA VAL A 61 1.85 40.22 -4.60
C VAL A 61 0.85 39.38 -3.84
N ALA A 62 -0.26 39.92 -3.36
CA ALA A 62 -1.33 39.18 -2.69
C ALA A 62 -1.95 38.13 -3.61
N GLY A 63 -2.24 38.49 -4.87
CA GLY A 63 -2.75 37.52 -5.85
C GLY A 63 -1.73 36.40 -6.21
N GLY A 64 -0.43 36.70 -6.18
CA GLY A 64 0.65 35.71 -6.32
C GLY A 64 0.70 34.75 -5.13
N TYR A 65 0.62 35.31 -3.93
CA TYR A 65 0.62 34.56 -2.67
C TYR A 65 -0.59 33.62 -2.57
N GLU A 66 -1.79 34.11 -2.86
CA GLU A 66 -3.00 33.29 -2.83
C GLU A 66 -2.96 32.14 -3.85
N ARG A 67 -2.40 32.39 -5.04
CA ARG A 67 -2.19 31.31 -6.04
C ARG A 67 -1.18 30.26 -5.57
N ALA A 68 -0.06 30.69 -4.98
CA ALA A 68 0.94 29.81 -4.42
C ALA A 68 0.37 28.97 -3.27
N ARG A 69 -0.38 29.61 -2.36
CA ARG A 69 -1.06 28.95 -1.25
C ARG A 69 -2.04 27.89 -1.74
N SER A 70 -2.89 28.24 -2.71
CA SER A 70 -3.85 27.29 -3.28
C SER A 70 -3.15 26.11 -3.99
N ALA A 71 -2.02 26.37 -4.67
CA ALA A 71 -1.23 25.33 -5.30
C ALA A 71 -0.62 24.37 -4.26
N VAL A 72 -0.06 24.88 -3.15
CA VAL A 72 0.45 24.07 -2.04
C VAL A 72 -0.66 23.21 -1.44
N GLN A 73 -1.83 23.80 -1.15
CA GLN A 73 -2.97 23.06 -0.61
C GLN A 73 -3.43 21.93 -1.54
N GLY A 74 -3.41 22.17 -2.86
CA GLY A 74 -3.71 21.12 -3.85
C GLY A 74 -2.71 19.97 -3.84
N LEU A 75 -1.41 20.30 -3.70
CA LEU A 75 -0.35 19.27 -3.61
C LEU A 75 -0.44 18.47 -2.30
N ASP A 76 -0.73 19.13 -1.17
CA ASP A 76 -0.95 18.48 0.12
C ASP A 76 -2.12 17.50 0.06
N GLU A 77 -3.21 17.87 -0.61
CA GLU A 77 -4.38 16.99 -0.78
C GLU A 77 -4.03 15.77 -1.61
N VAL A 78 -3.33 15.95 -2.74
CA VAL A 78 -2.87 14.83 -3.59
C VAL A 78 -1.95 13.88 -2.80
N ALA A 79 -1.02 14.42 -2.02
CA ALA A 79 -0.10 13.63 -1.22
C ALA A 79 -0.86 12.83 -0.13
N ARG A 80 -1.76 13.49 0.60
CA ARG A 80 -2.57 12.87 1.65
C ARG A 80 -3.44 11.75 1.09
N GLN A 81 -4.11 11.99 -0.02
CA GLN A 81 -4.93 10.99 -0.68
C GLN A 81 -4.10 9.79 -1.14
N ALA A 82 -2.93 10.01 -1.74
CA ALA A 82 -2.06 8.92 -2.18
C ALA A 82 -1.58 8.05 -1.00
N VAL A 83 -1.27 8.64 0.16
CA VAL A 83 -0.89 7.91 1.37
C VAL A 83 -2.07 7.10 1.92
N SER A 84 -3.28 7.67 1.97
CA SER A 84 -4.49 6.97 2.41
C SER A 84 -4.78 5.76 1.52
N GLU A 85 -4.79 5.96 0.19
CA GLU A 85 -5.01 4.89 -0.78
C GLU A 85 -3.95 3.77 -0.65
N ALA A 86 -2.67 4.12 -0.39
CA ALA A 86 -1.62 3.14 -0.17
C ALA A 86 -1.87 2.30 1.10
N GLY A 87 -2.34 2.94 2.17
CA GLY A 87 -2.74 2.26 3.40
C GLY A 87 -3.90 1.27 3.19
N GLU A 88 -4.95 1.71 2.51
CA GLU A 88 -6.12 0.90 2.20
C GLU A 88 -5.75 -0.31 1.30
N GLU A 89 -4.94 -0.09 0.25
CA GLU A 89 -4.47 -1.16 -0.64
C GLU A 89 -3.59 -2.16 0.12
N GLY A 90 -2.71 -1.69 1.02
CA GLY A 90 -1.90 -2.54 1.88
C GLY A 90 -2.75 -3.44 2.77
N MET A 91 -3.75 -2.89 3.46
CA MET A 91 -4.67 -3.64 4.32
C MET A 91 -5.52 -4.62 3.51
N SER A 92 -6.05 -4.20 2.37
CA SER A 92 -6.81 -5.06 1.46
C SER A 92 -5.97 -6.23 0.96
N GLY A 93 -4.72 -5.96 0.55
CA GLY A 93 -3.75 -6.97 0.13
C GLY A 93 -3.48 -8.00 1.23
N ARG A 94 -3.26 -7.54 2.47
CA ARG A 94 -3.08 -8.41 3.63
C ARG A 94 -4.29 -9.31 3.88
N ASN A 95 -5.49 -8.73 3.90
CA ASN A 95 -6.71 -9.50 4.14
C ASN A 95 -6.89 -10.62 3.09
N ARG A 96 -6.66 -10.31 1.81
CA ARG A 96 -6.71 -11.31 0.73
C ARG A 96 -5.62 -12.39 0.90
N ALA A 97 -4.39 -12.01 1.29
CA ALA A 97 -3.31 -12.96 1.53
C ALA A 97 -3.64 -13.91 2.70
N VAL A 98 -4.19 -13.40 3.79
CA VAL A 98 -4.68 -14.20 4.93
C VAL A 98 -5.77 -15.17 4.48
N GLN A 99 -6.75 -14.73 3.68
CA GLN A 99 -7.80 -15.60 3.14
C GLN A 99 -7.22 -16.72 2.27
N VAL A 100 -6.22 -16.43 1.44
CA VAL A 100 -5.53 -17.46 0.62
C VAL A 100 -4.86 -18.49 1.52
N ARG A 101 -4.14 -18.06 2.57
CA ARG A 101 -3.49 -18.96 3.54
C ARG A 101 -4.50 -19.83 4.28
N GLU A 102 -5.57 -19.25 4.84
CA GLU A 102 -6.57 -20.02 5.57
C GLU A 102 -7.32 -21.01 4.65
N SER A 103 -7.65 -20.58 3.43
CA SER A 103 -8.22 -21.47 2.42
C SER A 103 -7.27 -22.64 2.06
N ALA A 104 -5.96 -22.39 1.97
CA ALA A 104 -4.95 -23.44 1.75
C ALA A 104 -4.91 -24.43 2.92
N ARG A 105 -4.94 -23.93 4.16
CA ARG A 105 -4.95 -24.75 5.37
C ARG A 105 -6.18 -25.67 5.42
N VAL A 106 -7.36 -25.12 5.22
CA VAL A 106 -8.62 -25.89 5.22
C VAL A 106 -8.62 -26.94 4.12
N GLN A 107 -8.18 -26.58 2.91
CA GLN A 107 -8.14 -27.51 1.79
C GLN A 107 -7.08 -28.59 1.96
N ALA A 108 -5.89 -28.25 2.47
CA ALA A 108 -4.86 -29.24 2.80
C ALA A 108 -5.38 -30.26 3.84
N ALA A 109 -6.00 -29.79 4.93
CA ALA A 109 -6.58 -30.66 5.95
C ALA A 109 -7.65 -31.60 5.38
N ALA A 110 -8.48 -31.13 4.44
CA ALA A 110 -9.50 -31.96 3.80
C ALA A 110 -8.92 -33.04 2.86
N VAL A 111 -7.76 -32.78 2.24
CA VAL A 111 -7.13 -33.71 1.28
C VAL A 111 -6.14 -34.66 1.93
N LEU A 112 -5.54 -34.28 3.08
CA LEU A 112 -4.53 -35.07 3.79
C LEU A 112 -4.92 -36.56 3.98
N PRO A 113 -6.16 -36.92 4.39
CA PRO A 113 -6.53 -38.32 4.55
C PRO A 113 -6.47 -39.15 3.26
N TYR A 114 -6.43 -38.52 2.10
CA TYR A 114 -6.43 -39.17 0.79
C TYR A 114 -5.04 -39.20 0.12
N THR A 115 -4.01 -38.68 0.79
CA THR A 115 -2.65 -38.57 0.22
C THR A 115 -1.87 -39.87 0.16
N ASN A 116 -2.40 -40.96 0.72
CA ASN A 116 -1.94 -42.31 0.50
C ASN A 116 -2.16 -42.83 -0.94
N SER A 117 -2.95 -42.10 -1.75
CA SER A 117 -3.15 -42.39 -3.16
C SER A 117 -2.43 -41.36 -4.07
N ALA A 118 -1.98 -41.81 -5.24
CA ALA A 118 -1.37 -40.90 -6.23
C ALA A 118 -2.32 -39.78 -6.70
N ALA A 119 -3.63 -40.04 -6.69
CA ALA A 119 -4.64 -39.04 -7.03
C ALA A 119 -4.77 -37.96 -5.94
N GLY A 120 -4.84 -38.36 -4.66
CA GLY A 120 -4.90 -37.45 -3.53
C GLY A 120 -3.64 -36.60 -3.41
N MET A 121 -2.46 -37.19 -3.60
CA MET A 121 -1.20 -36.45 -3.62
C MET A 121 -1.16 -35.40 -4.74
N ARG A 122 -1.59 -35.74 -5.96
CA ARG A 122 -1.66 -34.75 -7.06
C ARG A 122 -2.64 -33.63 -6.75
N LEU A 123 -3.79 -33.93 -6.16
CA LEU A 123 -4.78 -32.93 -5.76
C LEU A 123 -4.20 -31.97 -4.73
N LEU A 124 -3.50 -32.47 -3.69
CA LEU A 124 -2.84 -31.66 -2.68
C LEU A 124 -1.83 -30.70 -3.30
N VAL A 125 -0.89 -31.22 -4.10
CA VAL A 125 0.17 -30.42 -4.72
C VAL A 125 -0.41 -29.38 -5.69
N SER A 126 -1.39 -29.74 -6.52
CA SER A 126 -2.06 -28.80 -7.43
C SER A 126 -2.73 -27.67 -6.66
N SER A 127 -3.49 -28.00 -5.64
CA SER A 127 -4.19 -27.04 -4.79
C SER A 127 -3.23 -26.05 -4.12
N LEU A 128 -2.15 -26.52 -3.50
CA LEU A 128 -1.16 -25.65 -2.86
C LEU A 128 -0.41 -24.77 -3.88
N ASN A 129 -0.12 -25.30 -5.08
CA ASN A 129 0.47 -24.51 -6.16
C ASN A 129 -0.48 -23.40 -6.66
N GLU A 130 -1.77 -23.68 -6.79
CA GLU A 130 -2.79 -22.67 -7.14
C GLU A 130 -2.86 -21.55 -6.11
N ARG A 131 -2.81 -21.89 -4.80
CA ARG A 131 -2.79 -20.90 -3.72
C ARG A 131 -1.52 -20.06 -3.70
N SER A 132 -0.37 -20.69 -3.94
CA SER A 132 0.91 -19.96 -4.08
C SER A 132 0.89 -19.01 -5.28
N ALA A 133 0.33 -19.43 -6.42
CA ALA A 133 0.17 -18.59 -7.59
C ALA A 133 -0.81 -17.43 -7.33
N ALA A 134 -1.91 -17.66 -6.59
CA ALA A 134 -2.84 -16.60 -6.19
C ALA A 134 -2.17 -15.56 -5.29
N LEU A 135 -1.38 -15.99 -4.31
CA LEU A 135 -0.62 -15.08 -3.45
C LEU A 135 0.40 -14.24 -4.24
N ARG A 136 1.14 -14.86 -5.18
CA ARG A 136 2.08 -14.12 -6.05
C ARG A 136 1.36 -13.06 -6.87
N ARG A 137 0.23 -13.39 -7.49
CA ARG A 137 -0.58 -12.39 -8.23
C ARG A 137 -1.01 -11.23 -7.32
N GLN A 138 -1.46 -11.52 -6.09
CA GLN A 138 -1.83 -10.49 -5.13
C GLN A 138 -0.66 -9.56 -4.78
N VAL A 139 0.53 -10.11 -4.56
CA VAL A 139 1.75 -9.31 -4.30
C VAL A 139 2.09 -8.42 -5.50
N ASP A 140 2.01 -8.96 -6.72
CA ASP A 140 2.31 -8.20 -7.94
C ASP A 140 1.28 -7.08 -8.21
N GLU A 141 0.01 -7.33 -7.95
CA GLU A 141 -1.05 -6.31 -8.04
C GLU A 141 -0.82 -5.17 -7.04
N THR A 142 -0.53 -5.51 -5.77
CA THR A 142 -0.23 -4.50 -4.76
C THR A 142 1.05 -3.71 -5.07
N LYS A 143 2.11 -4.37 -5.58
CA LYS A 143 3.31 -3.66 -6.06
C LYS A 143 3.00 -2.67 -7.18
N LYS A 144 2.18 -3.06 -8.15
CA LYS A 144 1.75 -2.16 -9.24
C LYS A 144 0.92 -0.99 -8.73
N ALA A 145 0.00 -1.22 -7.78
CA ALA A 145 -0.78 -0.17 -7.15
C ALA A 145 0.11 0.81 -6.40
N ASN A 146 1.01 0.32 -5.55
CA ASN A 146 1.96 1.15 -4.80
C ASN A 146 2.92 1.91 -5.73
N GLY A 147 3.32 1.33 -6.86
CA GLY A 147 4.12 2.02 -7.89
C GLY A 147 3.40 3.27 -8.41
N ARG A 148 2.12 3.15 -8.78
CA ARG A 148 1.31 4.29 -9.25
C ARG A 148 1.15 5.37 -8.17
N LEU A 149 0.98 4.98 -6.91
CA LEU A 149 0.86 5.91 -5.78
C LEU A 149 2.19 6.62 -5.51
N ALA A 150 3.31 5.91 -5.59
CA ALA A 150 4.65 6.49 -5.47
C ALA A 150 4.92 7.52 -6.60
N ASP A 151 4.46 7.26 -7.82
CA ASP A 151 4.58 8.22 -8.92
C ASP A 151 3.76 9.48 -8.68
N ARG A 152 2.53 9.35 -8.14
CA ARG A 152 1.73 10.52 -7.72
C ARG A 152 2.43 11.34 -6.64
N LEU A 153 3.05 10.70 -5.65
CA LEU A 153 3.83 11.38 -4.61
C LEU A 153 5.06 12.10 -5.18
N ARG A 154 5.78 11.49 -6.14
CA ARG A 154 6.90 12.15 -6.83
C ARG A 154 6.43 13.37 -7.61
N GLN A 155 5.32 13.26 -8.34
CA GLN A 155 4.74 14.40 -9.07
C GLN A 155 4.34 15.54 -8.13
N ALA A 156 3.77 15.24 -6.95
CA ALA A 156 3.50 16.25 -5.93
C ALA A 156 4.81 16.89 -5.42
N ALA A 157 5.83 16.11 -5.13
CA ALA A 157 7.14 16.61 -4.70
C ALA A 157 7.79 17.52 -5.75
N ASP A 158 7.72 17.16 -7.04
CA ASP A 158 8.18 18.01 -8.14
C ASP A 158 7.37 19.32 -8.24
N GLY A 159 6.07 19.26 -7.90
CA GLY A 159 5.21 20.42 -7.79
C GLY A 159 5.70 21.42 -6.73
N TYR A 160 6.02 20.93 -5.54
CA TYR A 160 6.63 21.77 -4.47
C TYR A 160 7.96 22.37 -4.90
N GLY A 161 8.82 21.58 -5.56
CA GLY A 161 10.10 22.06 -6.07
C GLY A 161 9.94 23.24 -7.03
N ARG A 162 8.94 23.22 -7.91
CA ARG A 162 8.63 24.33 -8.83
C ARG A 162 8.10 25.59 -8.12
N LEU A 163 7.36 25.41 -7.03
CA LEU A 163 6.87 26.55 -6.23
C LEU A 163 7.97 27.18 -5.36
N SER A 164 8.97 26.40 -4.97
CA SER A 164 10.12 26.82 -4.15
C SER A 164 11.29 27.33 -4.97
N GLY A 165 11.24 27.24 -6.31
CA GLY A 165 12.30 27.72 -7.20
C GLY A 165 12.58 29.20 -7.02
N PRO A 166 13.84 29.68 -7.28
CA PRO A 166 14.19 31.08 -7.07
C PRO A 166 13.30 31.97 -7.94
N ALA A 167 12.67 32.92 -7.31
CA ALA A 167 12.07 34.07 -8.02
C ALA A 167 13.24 34.86 -8.65
N THR A 168 13.55 34.60 -9.94
CA THR A 168 14.49 35.36 -10.77
C THR A 168 13.84 36.64 -11.25
#